data_957a4ebd85daf187ea0bcccbff927dcf
#
_entry.id   957a4ebd85daf187ea0bcccbff927dcf
#
_cell.length_a   1.000
_cell.length_b   1.000
_cell.length_c   1.000
_cell.angle_alpha   90.00
_cell.angle_beta   90.00
_cell.angle_gamma   90.00
#
_symmetry.space_group_name_H-M   'P 1'
#
loop_
_entity.id
_entity.type
_entity.pdbx_description
1 polymer ?
#
loop_
_entity_poly.entity_id
_entity_poly.type
_entity_poly.pdbx_seq_one_letter_code
_entity_poly.pdbx_strand_id
1 'polypeptide(L)'
;RLHAYKSQLMNVFRIIHLYKRMKADKNFRITPHTYIFGAKAAPSYVYAKKIIELILAVADTVNNDPEISKYMKVVFIPNYGVSKAEVIIPASDVSEQISTAGKEASGTSNMKFMINGALTLGTLDGANVEIDQLVGSENDVIFGKHADELDEIRYNLSLIHISEPTRPLYI
;
A
#
# COMPACT_ATOMS: atom_id res chain seq x y z
N ARG A 1 -10.57 3.47 -6.64
CA ARG A 1 -9.85 2.89 -7.80
C ARG A 1 -8.37 2.74 -7.47
N LEU A 2 -7.70 1.77 -8.13
CA LEU A 2 -6.25 1.61 -8.02
C LEU A 2 -5.56 2.63 -8.93
N HIS A 3 -4.65 3.42 -8.34
CA HIS A 3 -3.80 4.39 -9.03
C HIS A 3 -2.35 4.21 -8.59
N ALA A 4 -1.41 4.59 -9.46
CA ALA A 4 0.03 4.49 -9.17
C ALA A 4 0.40 5.22 -7.86
N TYR A 5 -0.10 6.44 -7.65
CA TYR A 5 0.21 7.26 -6.48
C TYR A 5 -0.29 6.66 -5.14
N LYS A 6 -1.22 5.71 -5.17
CA LYS A 6 -1.69 5.00 -3.96
C LYS A 6 -0.68 3.98 -3.44
N SER A 7 0.43 3.81 -4.14
CA SER A 7 1.63 3.03 -3.74
C SER A 7 1.37 1.56 -3.37
N GLN A 8 0.30 0.96 -3.89
CA GLN A 8 -0.03 -0.44 -3.59
C GLN A 8 1.03 -1.43 -4.12
N LEU A 9 1.79 -1.04 -5.14
CA LEU A 9 2.96 -1.81 -5.58
C LEU A 9 4.02 -1.94 -4.46
N MET A 10 4.27 -0.86 -3.71
CA MET A 10 5.17 -0.88 -2.55
C MET A 10 4.67 -1.84 -1.47
N ASN A 11 3.36 -1.86 -1.22
CA ASN A 11 2.75 -2.80 -0.29
C ASN A 11 2.95 -4.26 -0.74
N VAL A 12 2.78 -4.55 -2.03
CA VAL A 12 3.06 -5.88 -2.59
C VAL A 12 4.53 -6.27 -2.39
N PHE A 13 5.47 -5.35 -2.60
CA PHE A 13 6.89 -5.62 -2.33
C PHE A 13 7.18 -5.89 -0.85
N ARG A 14 6.49 -5.20 0.08
CA ARG A 14 6.57 -5.52 1.52
C ARG A 14 6.12 -6.95 1.80
N ILE A 15 5.01 -7.38 1.21
CA ILE A 15 4.50 -8.75 1.34
C ILE A 15 5.52 -9.77 0.81
N ILE A 16 6.06 -9.54 -0.39
CA ILE A 16 7.09 -10.39 -0.99
C ILE A 16 8.35 -10.44 -0.10
N HIS A 17 8.77 -9.30 0.45
CA HIS A 17 9.92 -9.23 1.37
C HIS A 17 9.69 -10.09 2.62
N LEU A 18 8.55 -9.95 3.28
CA LEU A 18 8.20 -10.74 4.47
C LEU A 18 8.12 -12.23 4.15
N TYR A 19 7.49 -12.60 3.02
CA TYR A 19 7.45 -13.98 2.54
C TYR A 19 8.87 -14.56 2.37
N LYS A 20 9.73 -13.87 1.63
CA LYS A 20 11.12 -14.31 1.41
C LYS A 20 11.91 -14.42 2.70
N ARG A 21 11.72 -13.47 3.62
CA ARG A 21 12.39 -13.48 4.92
C ARG A 21 11.97 -14.67 5.77
N MET A 22 10.68 -15.00 5.82
CA MET A 22 10.18 -16.17 6.52
C MET A 22 10.65 -17.49 5.90
N LYS A 23 10.86 -17.53 4.58
CA LYS A 23 11.44 -18.70 3.89
C LYS A 23 12.92 -18.86 4.17
N ALA A 24 13.67 -17.76 4.26
CA ALA A 24 15.11 -17.76 4.50
C ALA A 24 15.48 -18.04 5.97
N ASP A 25 14.69 -17.50 6.91
CA ASP A 25 14.93 -17.65 8.35
C ASP A 25 13.74 -18.32 9.03
N LYS A 26 13.94 -19.57 9.44
CA LYS A 26 12.89 -20.36 10.12
C LYS A 26 12.52 -19.83 11.52
N ASN A 27 13.37 -19.00 12.12
CA ASN A 27 13.10 -18.37 13.41
C ASN A 27 12.33 -17.05 13.27
N PHE A 28 12.34 -16.44 12.08
CA PHE A 28 11.57 -15.23 11.82
C PHE A 28 10.12 -15.59 11.52
N ARG A 29 9.21 -15.08 12.32
CA ARG A 29 7.76 -15.20 12.10
C ARG A 29 7.09 -13.88 12.40
N ILE A 30 6.02 -13.61 11.65
CA ILE A 30 5.15 -12.47 11.88
C ILE A 30 3.89 -12.94 12.62
N THR A 31 3.22 -12.01 13.29
CA THR A 31 1.84 -12.23 13.76
C THR A 31 0.97 -12.57 12.56
N PRO A 32 0.09 -13.60 12.66
CA PRO A 32 -0.81 -13.96 11.56
C PRO A 32 -1.56 -12.75 11.00
N HIS A 33 -1.45 -12.54 9.69
CA HIS A 33 -1.98 -11.35 9.02
C HIS A 33 -2.62 -11.69 7.68
N THR A 34 -3.78 -11.09 7.39
CA THR A 34 -4.44 -11.18 6.09
C THR A 34 -4.39 -9.82 5.40
N TYR A 35 -3.72 -9.77 4.27
CA TYR A 35 -3.66 -8.58 3.40
C TYR A 35 -4.85 -8.60 2.45
N ILE A 36 -5.74 -7.62 2.57
CA ILE A 36 -6.95 -7.52 1.76
C ILE A 36 -6.83 -6.35 0.80
N PHE A 37 -6.76 -6.64 -0.49
CA PHE A 37 -6.78 -5.65 -1.55
C PHE A 37 -8.18 -5.53 -2.14
N GLY A 38 -8.74 -4.32 -2.14
CA GLY A 38 -10.04 -4.04 -2.72
C GLY A 38 -9.99 -2.83 -3.64
N ALA A 39 -9.95 -3.05 -4.95
CA ALA A 39 -9.85 -1.98 -5.93
C ALA A 39 -10.44 -2.35 -7.29
N LYS A 40 -10.65 -1.32 -8.12
CA LYS A 40 -11.00 -1.44 -9.53
C LYS A 40 -9.99 -0.64 -10.36
N ALA A 41 -9.56 -1.17 -11.50
CA ALA A 41 -8.77 -0.44 -12.49
C ALA A 41 -9.66 0.04 -13.63
N ALA A 42 -9.36 1.21 -14.19
CA ALA A 42 -9.97 1.64 -15.45
C ALA A 42 -9.53 0.70 -16.59
N PRO A 43 -10.38 0.40 -17.57
CA PRO A 43 -10.06 -0.56 -18.64
C PRO A 43 -8.77 -0.23 -19.41
N SER A 44 -8.49 1.04 -19.64
CA SER A 44 -7.29 1.52 -20.35
C SER A 44 -6.06 1.68 -19.44
N TYR A 45 -6.20 1.57 -18.13
CA TYR A 45 -5.09 1.79 -17.20
C TYR A 45 -4.25 0.51 -17.02
N VAL A 46 -3.41 0.23 -18.00
CA VAL A 46 -2.58 -0.99 -18.08
C VAL A 46 -1.73 -1.18 -16.82
N TYR A 47 -1.08 -0.12 -16.33
CA TYR A 47 -0.23 -0.18 -15.13
C TYR A 47 -1.00 -0.68 -13.90
N ALA A 48 -2.19 -0.15 -13.63
CA ALA A 48 -3.02 -0.60 -12.51
C ALA A 48 -3.46 -2.07 -12.68
N LYS A 49 -3.76 -2.49 -13.90
CA LYS A 49 -4.10 -3.89 -14.21
C LYS A 49 -2.93 -4.83 -13.94
N LYS A 50 -1.69 -4.40 -14.27
CA LYS A 50 -0.48 -5.17 -13.98
C LYS A 50 -0.19 -5.29 -12.48
N ILE A 51 -0.50 -4.26 -11.68
CA ILE A 51 -0.43 -4.37 -10.22
C ILE A 51 -1.43 -5.40 -9.69
N ILE A 52 -2.68 -5.42 -10.19
CA ILE A 52 -3.67 -6.42 -9.81
C ILE A 52 -3.20 -7.83 -10.19
N GLU A 53 -2.65 -8.00 -11.37
CA GLU A 53 -2.08 -9.27 -11.83
C GLU A 53 -0.95 -9.76 -10.90
N LEU A 54 -0.06 -8.85 -10.50
CA LEU A 54 0.99 -9.15 -9.53
C LEU A 54 0.43 -9.54 -8.15
N ILE A 55 -0.58 -8.81 -7.65
CA ILE A 55 -1.24 -9.14 -6.38
C ILE A 55 -1.81 -10.57 -6.43
N LEU A 56 -2.47 -10.94 -7.54
CA LEU A 56 -3.05 -12.27 -7.70
C LEU A 56 -1.97 -13.37 -7.77
N ALA A 57 -0.87 -13.13 -8.46
CA ALA A 57 0.26 -14.06 -8.52
C ALA A 57 0.92 -14.25 -7.14
N VAL A 58 1.09 -13.15 -6.38
CA VAL A 58 1.60 -13.21 -5.00
C VAL A 58 0.61 -13.94 -4.08
N ALA A 59 -0.68 -13.70 -4.24
CA ALA A 59 -1.72 -14.39 -3.48
C ALA A 59 -1.68 -15.89 -3.73
N ASP A 60 -1.56 -16.33 -4.98
CA ASP A 60 -1.45 -17.74 -5.34
C ASP A 60 -0.21 -18.38 -4.69
N THR A 61 0.95 -17.73 -4.80
CA THR A 61 2.19 -18.21 -4.19
C THR A 61 2.12 -18.32 -2.67
N VAL A 62 1.68 -17.26 -2.00
CA VAL A 62 1.66 -17.17 -0.54
C VAL A 62 0.61 -18.10 0.07
N ASN A 63 -0.60 -18.12 -0.50
CA ASN A 63 -1.72 -18.86 0.06
C ASN A 63 -1.58 -20.37 -0.09
N ASN A 64 -0.83 -20.84 -1.10
CA ASN A 64 -0.57 -22.25 -1.36
C ASN A 64 0.73 -22.77 -0.70
N ASP A 65 1.53 -21.91 -0.07
CA ASP A 65 2.70 -22.34 0.66
C ASP A 65 2.32 -22.84 2.08
N PRO A 66 2.45 -24.14 2.37
CA PRO A 66 1.99 -24.72 3.66
C PRO A 66 2.79 -24.23 4.88
N GLU A 67 4.02 -23.74 4.68
CA GLU A 67 4.82 -23.18 5.77
C GLU A 67 4.41 -21.75 6.12
N ILE A 68 4.00 -20.97 5.13
CA ILE A 68 3.75 -19.53 5.24
C ILE A 68 2.27 -19.21 5.40
N SER A 69 1.38 -19.96 4.75
CA SER A 69 -0.05 -19.65 4.67
C SER A 69 -0.78 -19.58 6.02
N LYS A 70 -0.20 -20.11 7.07
CA LYS A 70 -0.73 -19.99 8.45
C LYS A 70 -0.39 -18.64 9.11
N TYR A 71 0.62 -17.92 8.59
CA TYR A 71 1.04 -16.61 9.11
C TYR A 71 0.63 -15.47 8.17
N MET A 72 0.48 -15.77 6.88
CA MET A 72 0.23 -14.75 5.89
C MET A 72 -0.81 -15.23 4.89
N LYS A 73 -1.82 -14.40 4.64
CA LYS A 73 -2.81 -14.57 3.56
C LYS A 73 -2.86 -13.31 2.72
N VAL A 74 -3.04 -13.46 1.43
CA VAL A 74 -3.24 -12.34 0.48
C VAL A 74 -4.53 -12.57 -0.27
N VAL A 75 -5.42 -11.59 -0.22
CA VAL A 75 -6.76 -11.68 -0.82
C VAL A 75 -7.02 -10.46 -1.69
N PHE A 76 -7.45 -10.67 -2.92
CA PHE A 76 -7.96 -9.61 -3.78
C PHE A 76 -9.48 -9.72 -3.90
N ILE A 77 -10.19 -8.67 -3.53
CA ILE A 77 -11.66 -8.60 -3.57
C ILE A 77 -12.11 -8.11 -4.94
N PRO A 78 -12.69 -8.97 -5.79
CA PRO A 78 -13.18 -8.55 -7.08
C PRO A 78 -14.40 -7.65 -6.93
N ASN A 79 -14.55 -6.71 -7.86
CA ASN A 79 -15.69 -5.79 -7.90
C ASN A 79 -15.99 -5.11 -6.54
N TYR A 80 -14.94 -4.57 -5.89
CA TYR A 80 -15.08 -3.84 -4.63
C TYR A 80 -16.05 -2.65 -4.78
N GLY A 81 -17.01 -2.57 -3.90
CA GLY A 81 -18.07 -1.56 -3.87
C GLY A 81 -18.64 -1.39 -2.47
N VAL A 82 -19.71 -0.61 -2.33
CA VAL A 82 -20.28 -0.22 -1.03
C VAL A 82 -20.64 -1.44 -0.18
N SER A 83 -21.37 -2.41 -0.72
CA SER A 83 -21.81 -3.60 0.03
C SER A 83 -20.66 -4.44 0.58
N LYS A 84 -19.52 -4.49 -0.13
CA LYS A 84 -18.31 -5.17 0.37
C LYS A 84 -17.57 -4.31 1.39
N ALA A 85 -17.55 -2.99 1.20
CA ALA A 85 -16.96 -2.04 2.14
C ALA A 85 -17.64 -2.08 3.52
N GLU A 86 -18.96 -2.23 3.57
CA GLU A 86 -19.73 -2.35 4.80
C GLU A 86 -19.33 -3.55 5.67
N VAL A 87 -18.78 -4.58 5.06
CA VAL A 87 -18.29 -5.78 5.76
C VAL A 87 -16.79 -5.68 6.05
N ILE A 88 -16.00 -5.26 5.06
CA ILE A 88 -14.53 -5.27 5.15
C ILE A 88 -14.03 -4.19 6.11
N ILE A 89 -14.60 -2.99 6.07
CA ILE A 89 -14.12 -1.88 6.90
C ILE A 89 -14.25 -2.19 8.40
N PRO A 90 -15.41 -2.63 8.92
CA PRO A 90 -15.53 -2.98 10.34
C PRO A 90 -14.71 -4.22 10.74
N ALA A 91 -14.35 -5.07 9.81
CA ALA A 91 -13.58 -6.30 10.06
C ALA A 91 -12.06 -6.10 10.00
N SER A 92 -11.59 -4.89 9.73
CA SER A 92 -10.16 -4.61 9.55
C SER A 92 -9.54 -4.04 10.82
N ASP A 93 -8.38 -4.56 11.20
CA ASP A 93 -7.59 -4.08 12.34
C ASP A 93 -6.65 -2.94 11.93
N VAL A 94 -6.16 -2.96 10.68
CA VAL A 94 -5.22 -1.98 10.14
C VAL A 94 -5.71 -1.46 8.79
N SER A 95 -5.66 -0.16 8.63
CA SER A 95 -5.97 0.57 7.40
C SER A 95 -4.69 1.11 6.77
N GLU A 96 -4.33 0.63 5.57
CA GLU A 96 -3.15 1.09 4.85
C GLU A 96 -3.50 2.26 3.93
N GLN A 97 -3.08 3.47 4.31
CA GLN A 97 -3.33 4.74 3.64
C GLN A 97 -1.99 5.36 3.21
N ILE A 98 -1.37 4.75 2.19
CA ILE A 98 0.05 4.92 1.83
C ILE A 98 0.26 5.65 0.51
N SER A 99 -0.60 6.60 0.15
CA SER A 99 -0.43 7.41 -1.05
C SER A 99 0.85 8.25 -0.99
N THR A 100 1.40 8.57 -2.15
CA THR A 100 2.54 9.48 -2.25
C THR A 100 2.12 10.87 -1.76
N ALA A 101 2.83 11.44 -0.80
CA ALA A 101 2.49 12.74 -0.22
C ALA A 101 2.28 13.84 -1.29
N GLY A 102 1.23 14.65 -1.10
CA GLY A 102 0.79 15.68 -2.02
C GLY A 102 -0.03 15.17 -3.22
N LYS A 103 -0.48 13.91 -3.23
CA LYS A 103 -1.25 13.33 -4.35
C LYS A 103 -2.71 13.01 -4.04
N GLU A 104 -3.02 12.62 -2.82
CA GLU A 104 -4.40 12.40 -2.40
C GLU A 104 -4.99 13.70 -1.84
N ALA A 105 -6.12 14.15 -2.40
CA ALA A 105 -6.74 15.41 -1.96
C ALA A 105 -7.27 15.32 -0.53
N SER A 106 -7.92 14.22 -0.16
CA SER A 106 -8.45 13.96 1.18
C SER A 106 -8.46 12.45 1.47
N GLY A 107 -9.11 11.67 0.63
CA GLY A 107 -9.51 10.32 0.94
C GLY A 107 -10.80 10.28 1.77
N THR A 108 -11.45 9.14 1.77
CA THR A 108 -12.65 8.89 2.59
C THR A 108 -12.54 7.57 3.35
N SER A 109 -11.81 6.61 2.82
CA SER A 109 -11.64 5.31 3.47
C SER A 109 -10.85 5.41 4.78
N ASN A 110 -9.83 6.26 4.86
CA ASN A 110 -9.08 6.54 6.08
C ASN A 110 -10.01 6.90 7.25
N MET A 111 -10.91 7.83 7.05
CA MET A 111 -11.90 8.22 8.06
C MET A 111 -12.85 7.07 8.44
N LYS A 112 -13.32 6.30 7.43
CA LYS A 112 -14.25 5.17 7.67
C LYS A 112 -13.59 4.05 8.47
N PHE A 113 -12.35 3.70 8.14
CA PHE A 113 -11.59 2.69 8.87
C PHE A 113 -11.34 3.13 10.32
N MET A 114 -10.93 4.38 10.51
CA MET A 114 -10.67 4.92 11.84
C MET A 114 -11.93 4.92 12.73
N ILE A 115 -13.09 5.40 12.23
CA ILE A 115 -14.36 5.37 12.97
C ILE A 115 -14.74 3.93 13.37
N ASN A 116 -14.31 2.94 12.60
CA ASN A 116 -14.53 1.52 12.89
C ASN A 116 -13.40 0.88 13.72
N GLY A 117 -12.45 1.67 14.24
CA GLY A 117 -11.42 1.22 15.17
C GLY A 117 -10.17 0.64 14.52
N ALA A 118 -10.00 0.75 13.22
CA ALA A 118 -8.78 0.30 12.55
C ALA A 118 -7.64 1.31 12.75
N LEU A 119 -6.45 0.80 13.11
CA LEU A 119 -5.22 1.59 13.19
C LEU A 119 -4.81 2.07 11.80
N THR A 120 -4.47 3.34 11.66
CA THR A 120 -3.94 3.87 10.40
C THR A 120 -2.44 3.60 10.27
N LEU A 121 -2.04 2.90 9.20
CA LEU A 121 -0.67 2.84 8.72
C LEU A 121 -0.59 3.67 7.43
N GLY A 122 0.06 4.83 7.49
CA GLY A 122 -0.06 5.78 6.39
C GLY A 122 1.10 6.73 6.20
N THR A 123 0.95 7.54 5.17
CA THR A 123 1.80 8.70 4.88
C THR A 123 1.06 9.99 5.22
N LEU A 124 1.77 11.10 5.41
CA LEU A 124 1.18 12.44 5.60
C LEU A 124 0.68 12.97 4.24
N ASP A 125 -0.49 12.46 3.84
CA ASP A 125 -1.16 12.81 2.60
C ASP A 125 -2.69 12.81 2.80
N GLY A 126 -3.38 13.71 2.14
CA GLY A 126 -4.83 13.87 2.28
C GLY A 126 -5.25 14.10 3.74
N ALA A 127 -6.36 13.51 4.14
CA ALA A 127 -6.91 13.65 5.50
C ALA A 127 -6.07 12.94 6.58
N ASN A 128 -5.05 12.15 6.22
CA ASN A 128 -4.15 11.55 7.21
C ASN A 128 -3.40 12.61 8.01
N VAL A 129 -3.16 13.80 7.43
CA VAL A 129 -2.48 14.92 8.11
C VAL A 129 -3.32 15.38 9.32
N GLU A 130 -4.61 15.62 9.11
CA GLU A 130 -5.51 16.04 10.18
C GLU A 130 -5.79 14.91 11.17
N ILE A 131 -5.84 13.67 10.68
CA ILE A 131 -6.02 12.49 11.52
C ILE A 131 -4.86 12.35 12.51
N ASP A 132 -3.61 12.35 12.04
CA ASP A 132 -2.39 12.28 12.89
C ASP A 132 -2.38 13.39 13.95
N GLN A 133 -2.72 14.63 13.56
CA GLN A 133 -2.80 15.77 14.49
C GLN A 133 -3.88 15.60 15.57
N LEU A 134 -5.00 14.96 15.23
CA LEU A 134 -6.14 14.82 16.14
C LEU A 134 -6.00 13.61 17.08
N VAL A 135 -5.48 12.50 16.59
CA VAL A 135 -5.37 11.27 17.37
C VAL A 135 -4.07 11.15 18.15
N GLY A 136 -3.04 11.87 17.74
CA GLY A 136 -1.68 11.80 18.28
C GLY A 136 -0.88 10.63 17.68
N SER A 137 0.42 10.85 17.54
CA SER A 137 1.35 9.91 16.89
C SER A 137 1.53 8.56 17.61
N GLU A 138 0.98 8.42 18.81
CA GLU A 138 0.92 7.15 19.52
C GLU A 138 -0.26 6.26 19.09
N ASN A 139 -1.23 6.81 18.35
CA ASN A 139 -2.47 6.13 17.95
C ASN A 139 -2.55 5.83 16.45
N ASP A 140 -1.52 6.20 15.71
CA ASP A 140 -1.35 5.79 14.30
C ASP A 140 0.13 5.51 13.98
N VAL A 141 0.39 5.02 12.77
CA VAL A 141 1.76 4.72 12.31
C VAL A 141 2.01 5.48 11.02
N ILE A 142 2.64 6.63 11.14
CA ILE A 142 3.00 7.48 10.01
C ILE A 142 4.45 7.25 9.58
N PHE A 143 4.67 7.19 8.27
CA PHE A 143 5.99 7.05 7.68
C PHE A 143 6.11 7.82 6.35
N GLY A 144 7.33 7.89 5.83
CA GLY A 144 7.62 8.53 4.55
C GLY A 144 8.02 9.99 4.68
N LYS A 145 8.15 10.64 3.54
CA LYS A 145 8.57 12.03 3.40
C LYS A 145 7.36 12.97 3.29
N HIS A 146 7.53 14.22 3.72
CA HIS A 146 6.56 15.27 3.46
C HIS A 146 6.53 15.67 1.97
N ALA A 147 5.47 16.35 1.55
CA ALA A 147 5.26 16.70 0.14
C ALA A 147 6.37 17.63 -0.41
N ASP A 148 6.82 18.60 0.38
CA ASP A 148 7.91 19.51 0.07
C ASP A 148 9.25 18.79 -0.11
N GLU A 149 9.58 17.86 0.78
CA GLU A 149 10.78 17.02 0.67
C GLU A 149 10.76 16.15 -0.61
N LEU A 150 9.58 15.66 -1.00
CA LEU A 150 9.44 14.87 -2.24
C LEU A 150 9.61 15.73 -3.49
N ASP A 151 9.17 16.97 -3.48
CA ASP A 151 9.36 17.89 -4.59
C ASP A 151 10.83 18.27 -4.75
N GLU A 152 11.56 18.46 -3.66
CA GLU A 152 13.01 18.66 -3.67
C GLU A 152 13.76 17.44 -4.25
N ILE A 153 13.39 16.23 -3.83
CA ILE A 153 13.99 14.99 -4.36
C ILE A 153 13.71 14.86 -5.85
N ARG A 154 12.50 15.14 -6.31
CA ARG A 154 12.13 15.09 -7.73
C ARG A 154 12.91 16.12 -8.55
N TYR A 155 13.07 17.33 -8.03
CA TYR A 155 13.86 18.38 -8.65
C TYR A 155 15.33 17.94 -8.80
N ASN A 156 15.94 17.42 -7.75
CA ASN A 156 17.32 16.95 -7.77
C ASN A 156 17.49 15.75 -8.71
N LEU A 157 16.57 14.80 -8.74
CA LEU A 157 16.59 13.68 -9.70
C LEU A 157 16.45 14.17 -11.14
N SER A 158 15.63 15.17 -11.41
CA SER A 158 15.49 15.75 -12.77
C SER A 158 16.77 16.45 -13.22
N LEU A 159 17.49 17.13 -12.33
CA LEU A 159 18.79 17.75 -12.61
C LEU A 159 19.86 16.71 -12.96
N ILE A 160 19.87 15.56 -12.27
CA ILE A 160 20.78 14.46 -12.58
C ILE A 160 20.55 13.93 -13.99
N HIS A 161 19.31 13.81 -14.43
CA HIS A 161 18.96 13.38 -15.78
C HIS A 161 19.32 14.43 -16.85
N ILE A 162 19.30 15.71 -16.51
CA ILE A 162 19.72 16.79 -17.41
C ILE A 162 21.25 16.85 -17.55
N SER A 163 21.99 16.55 -16.49
CA SER A 163 23.45 16.58 -16.47
C SER A 163 24.13 15.34 -17.10
N GLU A 164 23.40 14.26 -17.32
CA GLU A 164 23.90 13.07 -17.99
C GLU A 164 23.09 12.71 -19.27
N PRO A 165 23.18 13.50 -20.37
CA PRO A 165 22.36 13.24 -21.57
C PRO A 165 22.80 12.03 -22.41
N THR A 166 23.79 11.26 -21.99
CA THR A 166 24.45 10.24 -22.82
C THR A 166 24.32 8.79 -22.34
N ARG A 167 23.57 8.49 -21.30
CA ARG A 167 23.25 7.09 -20.95
C ARG A 167 21.90 6.70 -21.51
N PRO A 168 21.83 5.88 -22.59
CA PRO A 168 20.58 5.27 -22.97
C PRO A 168 20.13 4.32 -21.87
N LEU A 169 18.91 4.52 -21.36
CA LEU A 169 18.25 3.53 -20.50
C LEU A 169 17.91 2.31 -21.38
N TYR A 170 18.78 1.34 -21.39
CA TYR A 170 18.40 0.00 -21.80
C TYR A 170 17.67 -0.65 -20.62
N ILE A 171 16.36 -0.76 -20.76
CA ILE A 171 15.51 -1.66 -19.97
C ILE A 171 15.34 -2.94 -20.77
#